data_b483ae3b220d759a0773191c4a3dfdb0
#
_entry.id   b483ae3b220d759a0773191c4a3dfdb0
#
_cell.length_a   1.000
_cell.length_b   1.000
_cell.length_c   1.000
_cell.angle_alpha   90.00
_cell.angle_beta   90.00
_cell.angle_gamma   90.00
#
_symmetry.space_group_name_H-M   'P 1'
#
loop_
_entity.id
_entity.type
_entity.pdbx_description
1 polymer ?
#
loop_
_entity_poly.entity_id
_entity_poly.type
_entity_poly.pdbx_seq_one_letter_code
_entity_poly.pdbx_strand_id
1 'polypeptide(L)'
;MSTFVERLLGGKAGTVVTVEPDWIVINDGVSHAAVEEISAVAKPEKVPVIYDHDVPTGRPEAAAILRKNLAFAEKYGCPYIQAEGVGYQYMLNEVVKPGQIIVGGGSHGSIFGSIGALGINVSIPELARAAETDRYSIIVPETVYVNLEGSLKEGVTVMDAALAFLAEDHELNRKAVEVYAPSFDAHEKAVFCSMACITGAFTASLALIHISEPT
;
A
#
# COMPACT_ATOMS: atom_id res chain seq x y z
N MET A 1 14.01 15.41 -13.74
CA MET A 1 12.53 15.43 -13.56
C MET A 1 12.21 15.01 -12.15
N SER A 2 11.05 15.39 -11.59
CA SER A 2 10.62 14.93 -10.27
C SER A 2 9.95 13.56 -10.43
N THR A 3 10.29 12.59 -9.58
CA THR A 3 9.70 11.25 -9.58
C THR A 3 8.25 11.29 -9.10
N PHE A 4 7.50 10.19 -9.29
CA PHE A 4 6.13 10.06 -8.81
C PHE A 4 6.06 10.30 -7.28
N VAL A 5 6.95 9.64 -6.52
CA VAL A 5 6.97 9.74 -5.06
C VAL A 5 7.34 11.16 -4.60
N GLU A 6 8.34 11.80 -5.22
CA GLU A 6 8.70 13.18 -4.92
C GLU A 6 7.53 14.16 -5.14
N ARG A 7 6.73 13.94 -6.19
CA ARG A 7 5.56 14.79 -6.46
C ARG A 7 4.47 14.62 -5.42
N LEU A 8 4.15 13.38 -5.05
CA LEU A 8 3.07 13.11 -4.07
C LEU A 8 3.48 13.51 -2.65
N LEU A 9 4.72 13.24 -2.26
CA LEU A 9 5.22 13.61 -0.92
C LEU A 9 5.61 15.08 -0.80
N GLY A 10 5.79 15.78 -1.91
CA GLY A 10 6.15 17.21 -1.91
C GLY A 10 7.59 17.49 -1.46
N GLY A 11 8.51 16.52 -1.61
CA GLY A 11 9.91 16.64 -1.21
C GLY A 11 10.86 15.93 -2.18
N LYS A 12 12.16 16.21 -2.06
CA LYS A 12 13.20 15.55 -2.80
C LYS A 12 13.71 14.30 -2.09
N ALA A 13 14.17 13.31 -2.85
CA ALA A 13 14.81 12.11 -2.29
C ALA A 13 15.84 12.49 -1.20
N GLY A 14 15.80 11.77 -0.09
CA GLY A 14 16.64 12.01 1.10
C GLY A 14 16.13 13.11 2.05
N THR A 15 15.11 13.89 1.70
CA THR A 15 14.52 14.89 2.61
C THR A 15 13.44 14.29 3.50
N VAL A 16 13.31 14.79 4.74
CA VAL A 16 12.22 14.43 5.63
C VAL A 16 11.02 15.31 5.32
N VAL A 17 9.87 14.68 5.11
CA VAL A 17 8.59 15.35 4.91
C VAL A 17 7.54 14.81 5.89
N THR A 18 6.54 15.60 6.21
CA THR A 18 5.36 15.15 6.97
C THR A 18 4.13 15.37 6.10
N VAL A 19 3.40 14.29 5.87
CA VAL A 19 2.18 14.28 5.06
C VAL A 19 0.95 14.02 5.93
N GLU A 20 -0.21 14.44 5.45
CA GLU A 20 -1.52 14.04 5.97
C GLU A 20 -2.05 12.93 5.06
N PRO A 21 -2.12 11.66 5.51
CA PRO A 21 -2.66 10.57 4.70
C PRO A 21 -4.14 10.82 4.35
N ASP A 22 -4.54 10.39 3.15
CA ASP A 22 -5.96 10.35 2.80
C ASP A 22 -6.65 9.17 3.50
N TRP A 23 -5.92 8.06 3.65
CA TRP A 23 -6.42 6.85 4.31
C TRP A 23 -5.36 6.24 5.23
N ILE A 24 -5.79 5.76 6.40
CA ILE A 24 -4.97 5.05 7.39
C ILE A 24 -5.64 3.69 7.62
N VAL A 25 -5.16 2.65 6.96
CA VAL A 25 -5.86 1.36 6.85
C VAL A 25 -5.40 0.39 7.93
N ILE A 26 -6.34 -0.06 8.75
CA ILE A 26 -6.13 -1.14 9.72
C ILE A 26 -6.82 -2.40 9.19
N ASN A 27 -6.10 -3.54 9.14
CA ASN A 27 -6.66 -4.83 8.76
C ASN A 27 -6.49 -5.89 9.86
N ASP A 28 -7.26 -6.96 9.77
CA ASP A 28 -7.23 -8.06 10.73
C ASP A 28 -6.03 -9.00 10.60
N GLY A 29 -5.26 -8.88 9.51
CA GLY A 29 -4.06 -9.69 9.28
C GLY A 29 -2.88 -9.22 10.14
N VAL A 30 -2.14 -8.22 9.65
CA VAL A 30 -0.91 -7.75 10.30
C VAL A 30 -1.16 -6.58 11.26
N SER A 31 -2.07 -5.68 10.91
CA SER A 31 -2.23 -4.41 11.62
C SER A 31 -3.31 -4.39 12.70
N HIS A 32 -3.98 -5.52 12.96
CA HIS A 32 -4.98 -5.60 14.03
C HIS A 32 -4.44 -5.22 15.43
N ALA A 33 -3.15 -5.42 15.67
CA ALA A 33 -2.52 -5.06 16.93
C ALA A 33 -2.49 -3.53 17.17
N ALA A 34 -2.55 -2.72 16.12
CA ALA A 34 -2.56 -1.26 16.25
C ALA A 34 -3.76 -0.75 17.07
N VAL A 35 -4.90 -1.45 17.05
CA VAL A 35 -6.09 -1.04 17.81
C VAL A 35 -5.86 -1.07 19.35
N GLU A 36 -4.87 -1.80 19.83
CA GLU A 36 -4.49 -1.86 21.24
C GLU A 36 -3.54 -0.71 21.64
N GLU A 37 -2.79 -0.17 20.67
CA GLU A 37 -1.85 0.93 20.88
C GLU A 37 -2.51 2.31 20.72
N ILE A 38 -3.57 2.40 19.90
CA ILE A 38 -4.25 3.65 19.60
C ILE A 38 -5.08 4.13 20.78
N SER A 39 -4.73 5.28 21.33
CA SER A 39 -5.42 5.90 22.46
C SER A 39 -6.46 6.95 22.04
N ALA A 40 -6.33 7.49 20.84
CA ALA A 40 -7.24 8.46 20.21
C ALA A 40 -7.21 8.31 18.68
N VAL A 41 -8.25 8.77 18.00
CA VAL A 41 -8.28 8.83 16.53
C VAL A 41 -8.57 10.25 16.10
N ALA A 42 -7.65 10.86 15.35
CA ALA A 42 -7.76 12.27 14.97
C ALA A 42 -8.87 12.53 13.94
N LYS A 43 -8.97 11.65 12.93
CA LYS A 43 -9.98 11.73 11.86
C LYS A 43 -10.54 10.33 11.58
N PRO A 44 -11.56 9.90 12.35
CA PRO A 44 -12.11 8.55 12.25
C PRO A 44 -12.57 8.15 10.83
N GLU A 45 -13.11 9.09 10.08
CA GLU A 45 -13.58 8.89 8.71
C GLU A 45 -12.48 8.45 7.73
N LYS A 46 -11.22 8.69 8.08
CA LYS A 46 -10.04 8.28 7.29
C LYS A 46 -9.44 6.96 7.74
N VAL A 47 -9.96 6.34 8.80
CA VAL A 47 -9.38 5.14 9.41
C VAL A 47 -10.29 3.93 9.21
N PRO A 48 -10.40 3.38 7.98
CA PRO A 48 -11.15 2.16 7.75
C PRO A 48 -10.50 0.98 8.48
N VAL A 49 -11.32 0.21 9.17
CA VAL A 49 -10.96 -1.04 9.84
C VAL A 49 -11.54 -2.18 9.02
N ILE A 50 -10.67 -3.01 8.45
CA ILE A 50 -11.05 -4.06 7.48
C ILE A 50 -10.84 -5.43 8.09
N TYR A 51 -11.85 -6.29 7.93
CA TYR A 51 -11.82 -7.69 8.34
C TYR A 51 -12.03 -8.58 7.11
N ASP A 52 -10.95 -9.21 6.63
CA ASP A 52 -10.93 -9.94 5.34
C ASP A 52 -10.13 -11.25 5.33
N HIS A 53 -9.28 -11.53 6.35
CA HIS A 53 -8.40 -12.71 6.33
C HIS A 53 -9.09 -14.00 6.79
N ASP A 54 -9.81 -13.96 7.91
CA ASP A 54 -10.48 -15.13 8.48
C ASP A 54 -12.02 -15.03 8.33
N VAL A 55 -12.50 -15.03 7.08
CA VAL A 55 -13.92 -14.85 6.73
C VAL A 55 -14.44 -16.07 5.96
N PRO A 56 -15.48 -16.78 6.47
CA PRO A 56 -16.05 -16.67 7.82
C PRO A 56 -15.08 -17.20 8.87
N THR A 57 -15.10 -16.58 10.06
CA THR A 57 -14.19 -17.00 11.12
C THR A 57 -14.65 -18.33 11.76
N GLY A 58 -13.75 -19.30 11.80
CA GLY A 58 -13.97 -20.60 12.46
C GLY A 58 -13.07 -20.84 13.67
N ARG A 59 -12.21 -19.86 14.02
CA ARG A 59 -11.23 -19.98 15.10
C ARG A 59 -11.51 -18.97 16.21
N PRO A 60 -11.41 -19.36 17.52
CA PRO A 60 -11.64 -18.45 18.64
C PRO A 60 -10.73 -17.21 18.60
N GLU A 61 -9.47 -17.36 18.18
CA GLU A 61 -8.48 -16.28 18.08
C GLU A 61 -8.91 -15.26 17.04
N ALA A 62 -9.31 -15.71 15.85
CA ALA A 62 -9.79 -14.83 14.79
C ALA A 62 -11.09 -14.11 15.21
N ALA A 63 -11.99 -14.83 15.89
CA ALA A 63 -13.19 -14.21 16.46
C ALA A 63 -12.88 -13.16 17.54
N ALA A 64 -11.79 -13.32 18.28
CA ALA A 64 -11.35 -12.33 19.25
C ALA A 64 -10.81 -11.06 18.55
N ILE A 65 -10.02 -11.22 17.48
CA ILE A 65 -9.55 -10.10 16.65
C ILE A 65 -10.73 -9.34 16.03
N LEU A 66 -11.70 -10.06 15.44
CA LEU A 66 -12.91 -9.46 14.88
C LEU A 66 -13.63 -8.59 15.92
N ARG A 67 -13.89 -9.13 17.11
CA ARG A 67 -14.58 -8.38 18.19
C ARG A 67 -13.79 -7.14 18.62
N LYS A 68 -12.46 -7.23 18.74
CA LYS A 68 -11.60 -6.09 19.10
C LYS A 68 -11.64 -4.99 18.03
N ASN A 69 -11.50 -5.38 16.77
CA ASN A 69 -11.52 -4.45 15.64
C ASN A 69 -12.88 -3.76 15.51
N LEU A 70 -13.99 -4.52 15.67
CA LEU A 70 -15.34 -3.96 15.66
C LEU A 70 -15.54 -2.99 16.83
N ALA A 71 -15.17 -3.38 18.05
CA ALA A 71 -15.29 -2.52 19.21
C ALA A 71 -14.45 -1.24 19.09
N PHE A 72 -13.28 -1.32 18.49
CA PHE A 72 -12.45 -0.14 18.17
C PHE A 72 -13.17 0.79 17.17
N ALA A 73 -13.67 0.22 16.07
CA ALA A 73 -14.37 1.00 15.05
C ALA A 73 -15.61 1.70 15.63
N GLU A 74 -16.41 0.99 16.42
CA GLU A 74 -17.58 1.54 17.13
C GLU A 74 -17.19 2.64 18.11
N LYS A 75 -16.13 2.41 18.92
CA LYS A 75 -15.67 3.37 19.94
C LYS A 75 -15.27 4.71 19.33
N TYR A 76 -14.60 4.70 18.19
CA TYR A 76 -14.07 5.92 17.57
C TYR A 76 -14.90 6.42 16.39
N GLY A 77 -15.90 5.66 15.92
CA GLY A 77 -16.72 6.01 14.77
C GLY A 77 -15.99 5.81 13.43
N CYS A 78 -15.04 4.85 13.38
CA CYS A 78 -14.32 4.50 12.17
C CYS A 78 -15.18 3.66 11.21
N PRO A 79 -15.02 3.78 9.89
CA PRO A 79 -15.64 2.86 8.94
C PRO A 79 -15.20 1.42 9.23
N TYR A 80 -16.16 0.49 9.28
CA TYR A 80 -15.88 -0.93 9.47
C TYR A 80 -16.32 -1.70 8.24
N ILE A 81 -15.37 -2.42 7.62
CA ILE A 81 -15.58 -3.16 6.37
C ILE A 81 -15.33 -4.64 6.68
N GLN A 82 -16.37 -5.45 6.53
CA GLN A 82 -16.31 -6.88 6.86
C GLN A 82 -16.80 -7.73 5.69
N ALA A 83 -15.97 -8.66 5.25
CA ALA A 83 -16.35 -9.68 4.24
C ALA A 83 -16.73 -9.13 2.86
N GLU A 84 -16.25 -7.95 2.50
CA GLU A 84 -16.48 -7.33 1.17
C GLU A 84 -15.46 -7.80 0.11
N GLY A 85 -14.65 -8.79 0.44
CA GLY A 85 -13.55 -9.29 -0.39
C GLY A 85 -12.19 -9.01 0.25
N VAL A 86 -11.13 -9.19 -0.52
CA VAL A 86 -9.76 -8.85 -0.09
C VAL A 86 -9.64 -7.35 0.12
N GLY A 87 -9.28 -6.91 1.32
CA GLY A 87 -9.33 -5.50 1.74
C GLY A 87 -8.56 -4.55 0.83
N TYR A 88 -7.36 -4.92 0.39
CA TYR A 88 -6.61 -4.10 -0.57
C TYR A 88 -7.31 -3.96 -1.93
N GLN A 89 -7.97 -5.02 -2.41
CA GLN A 89 -8.74 -4.96 -3.66
C GLN A 89 -10.01 -4.14 -3.47
N TYR A 90 -10.70 -4.29 -2.34
CA TYR A 90 -11.85 -3.45 -2.01
C TYR A 90 -11.45 -1.97 -1.99
N MET A 91 -10.40 -1.63 -1.26
CA MET A 91 -9.91 -0.25 -1.20
C MET A 91 -9.50 0.28 -2.58
N LEU A 92 -8.83 -0.54 -3.40
CA LEU A 92 -8.40 -0.17 -4.75
C LEU A 92 -9.59 0.16 -5.67
N ASN A 93 -10.65 -0.63 -5.61
CA ASN A 93 -11.77 -0.54 -6.54
C ASN A 93 -12.82 0.48 -6.11
N GLU A 94 -13.08 0.60 -4.80
CA GLU A 94 -14.23 1.32 -4.29
C GLU A 94 -13.87 2.65 -3.58
N VAL A 95 -12.65 2.79 -3.08
CA VAL A 95 -12.34 3.87 -2.13
C VAL A 95 -11.22 4.78 -2.61
N VAL A 96 -10.06 4.21 -2.96
CA VAL A 96 -8.83 4.96 -3.27
C VAL A 96 -8.91 5.60 -4.65
N LYS A 97 -8.41 6.83 -4.74
CA LYS A 97 -8.33 7.61 -5.99
C LYS A 97 -6.89 7.95 -6.35
N PRO A 98 -6.59 8.16 -7.63
CA PRO A 98 -5.28 8.64 -8.06
C PRO A 98 -4.85 9.90 -7.28
N GLY A 99 -3.57 9.98 -6.94
CA GLY A 99 -3.00 11.12 -6.22
C GLY A 99 -3.13 11.04 -4.69
N GLN A 100 -3.86 10.07 -4.15
CA GLN A 100 -4.02 9.90 -2.71
C GLN A 100 -2.82 9.18 -2.06
N ILE A 101 -2.63 9.42 -0.76
CA ILE A 101 -1.62 8.78 0.09
C ILE A 101 -2.32 7.87 1.09
N ILE A 102 -1.95 6.58 1.05
CA ILE A 102 -2.51 5.54 1.90
C ILE A 102 -1.42 4.99 2.80
N VAL A 103 -1.62 5.06 4.10
CA VAL A 103 -0.75 4.45 5.11
C VAL A 103 -1.44 3.20 5.66
N GLY A 104 -0.77 2.05 5.66
CA GLY A 104 -1.36 0.80 6.11
C GLY A 104 -0.34 -0.17 6.71
N GLY A 105 -0.79 -1.00 7.63
CA GLY A 105 0.03 -2.04 8.23
C GLY A 105 -0.13 -3.36 7.49
N GLY A 106 0.57 -3.52 6.39
CA GLY A 106 0.54 -4.76 5.60
C GLY A 106 1.64 -4.76 4.55
N SER A 107 1.80 -5.86 3.79
CA SER A 107 2.90 -6.01 2.84
C SER A 107 2.55 -5.66 1.39
N HIS A 108 1.27 -5.40 1.08
CA HIS A 108 0.80 -5.23 -0.30
C HIS A 108 0.21 -3.84 -0.61
N GLY A 109 0.45 -2.84 0.26
CA GLY A 109 -0.08 -1.47 0.06
C GLY A 109 0.38 -0.81 -1.23
N SER A 110 1.51 -1.21 -1.79
CA SER A 110 1.98 -0.73 -3.10
C SER A 110 1.04 -1.02 -4.28
N ILE A 111 0.03 -1.89 -4.09
CA ILE A 111 -1.02 -2.13 -5.11
C ILE A 111 -1.67 -0.82 -5.57
N PHE A 112 -1.82 0.16 -4.69
CA PHE A 112 -2.44 1.44 -5.00
C PHE A 112 -1.65 2.26 -6.02
N GLY A 113 -0.35 1.99 -6.19
CA GLY A 113 0.46 2.59 -7.23
C GLY A 113 0.01 2.23 -8.65
N SER A 114 -0.72 1.14 -8.82
CA SER A 114 -1.30 0.73 -10.11
C SER A 114 -2.34 1.71 -10.67
N ILE A 115 -2.94 2.52 -9.80
CA ILE A 115 -3.90 3.58 -10.18
C ILE A 115 -3.32 4.98 -9.96
N GLY A 116 -2.04 5.11 -9.66
CA GLY A 116 -1.42 6.41 -9.40
C GLY A 116 -1.71 7.00 -8.02
N ALA A 117 -1.96 6.15 -7.02
CA ALA A 117 -1.97 6.51 -5.61
C ALA A 117 -0.71 5.99 -4.91
N LEU A 118 -0.34 6.54 -3.77
CA LEU A 118 0.85 6.14 -3.02
C LEU A 118 0.47 5.30 -1.80
N GLY A 119 0.72 4.00 -1.88
CA GLY A 119 0.57 3.10 -0.73
C GLY A 119 1.87 2.95 0.04
N ILE A 120 1.82 3.14 1.34
CA ILE A 120 2.95 3.10 2.25
C ILE A 120 2.69 2.05 3.32
N ASN A 121 3.57 1.04 3.38
CA ASN A 121 3.52 0.02 4.43
C ASN A 121 4.33 0.50 5.64
N VAL A 122 3.70 0.48 6.82
CA VAL A 122 4.29 0.99 8.06
C VAL A 122 4.23 -0.03 9.18
N SER A 123 5.06 0.16 10.20
CA SER A 123 5.02 -0.63 11.43
C SER A 123 3.77 -0.30 12.28
N ILE A 124 3.45 -1.17 13.22
CA ILE A 124 2.29 -0.99 14.13
C ILE A 124 2.37 0.35 14.90
N PRO A 125 3.50 0.71 15.52
CA PRO A 125 3.60 2.01 16.22
C PRO A 125 3.46 3.22 15.29
N GLU A 126 3.98 3.12 14.06
CA GLU A 126 3.81 4.20 13.07
C GLU A 126 2.35 4.33 12.62
N LEU A 127 1.66 3.20 12.40
CA LEU A 127 0.26 3.19 12.06
C LEU A 127 -0.60 3.79 13.18
N ALA A 128 -0.34 3.40 14.43
CA ALA A 128 -1.03 3.94 15.59
C ALA A 128 -0.82 5.47 15.69
N ARG A 129 0.41 5.92 15.56
CA ARG A 129 0.73 7.35 15.57
C ARG A 129 0.06 8.12 14.43
N ALA A 130 0.01 7.53 13.23
CA ALA A 130 -0.68 8.15 12.10
C ALA A 130 -2.18 8.30 12.38
N ALA A 131 -2.84 7.29 12.95
CA ALA A 131 -4.24 7.34 13.34
C ALA A 131 -4.51 8.39 14.43
N GLU A 132 -3.60 8.52 15.41
CA GLU A 132 -3.73 9.48 16.50
C GLU A 132 -3.51 10.94 16.07
N THR A 133 -2.70 11.18 15.05
CA THR A 133 -2.23 12.53 14.69
C THR A 133 -2.71 13.02 13.33
N ASP A 134 -3.27 12.15 12.49
CA ASP A 134 -3.52 12.38 11.05
C ASP A 134 -2.25 12.80 10.29
N ARG A 135 -1.08 12.34 10.74
CA ARG A 135 0.22 12.72 10.16
C ARG A 135 1.16 11.54 10.08
N TYR A 136 1.95 11.50 9.01
CA TYR A 136 3.02 10.54 8.83
C TYR A 136 4.29 11.24 8.34
N SER A 137 5.41 11.03 9.06
CA SER A 137 6.72 11.60 8.71
C SER A 137 7.60 10.55 8.06
N ILE A 138 8.19 10.89 6.92
CA ILE A 138 8.96 9.97 6.11
C ILE A 138 10.17 10.65 5.47
N ILE A 139 11.25 9.89 5.29
CA ILE A 139 12.33 10.26 4.37
C ILE A 139 11.87 9.87 2.96
N VAL A 140 11.79 10.85 2.06
CA VAL A 140 11.43 10.60 0.66
C VAL A 140 12.43 9.60 0.06
N PRO A 141 11.97 8.42 -0.42
CA PRO A 141 12.88 7.41 -0.94
C PRO A 141 13.47 7.80 -2.31
N GLU A 142 14.63 7.25 -2.61
CA GLU A 142 15.14 7.22 -3.99
C GLU A 142 14.22 6.36 -4.86
N THR A 143 14.14 6.68 -6.15
CA THR A 143 13.33 5.94 -7.10
C THR A 143 14.19 5.14 -8.06
N VAL A 144 13.86 3.86 -8.20
CA VAL A 144 14.39 2.97 -9.23
C VAL A 144 13.33 2.84 -10.32
N TYR A 145 13.77 3.02 -11.56
CA TYR A 145 12.90 2.89 -12.72
C TYR A 145 13.01 1.49 -13.33
N VAL A 146 11.86 0.91 -13.63
CA VAL A 146 11.75 -0.43 -14.22
C VAL A 146 10.97 -0.33 -15.52
N ASN A 147 11.60 -0.70 -16.64
CA ASN A 147 10.97 -0.80 -17.95
C ASN A 147 10.68 -2.27 -18.25
N LEU A 148 9.41 -2.63 -18.36
CA LEU A 148 8.95 -3.95 -18.79
C LEU A 148 8.52 -3.86 -20.25
N GLU A 149 9.40 -4.30 -21.15
CA GLU A 149 9.19 -4.24 -22.60
C GLU A 149 8.66 -5.57 -23.15
N GLY A 150 7.91 -5.47 -24.24
CA GLY A 150 7.31 -6.62 -24.90
C GLY A 150 5.98 -7.03 -24.29
N SER A 151 5.63 -8.30 -24.45
CA SER A 151 4.40 -8.90 -23.92
C SER A 151 4.69 -10.27 -23.27
N LEU A 152 3.83 -10.69 -22.36
CA LEU A 152 3.91 -12.00 -21.76
C LEU A 152 3.71 -13.09 -22.84
N LYS A 153 4.53 -14.15 -22.77
CA LYS A 153 4.39 -15.30 -23.66
C LYS A 153 3.15 -16.10 -23.28
N GLU A 154 2.66 -16.89 -24.23
CA GLU A 154 1.56 -17.83 -23.96
C GLU A 154 1.90 -18.75 -22.75
N GLY A 155 0.97 -18.84 -21.82
CA GLY A 155 1.12 -19.61 -20.57
C GLY A 155 1.93 -18.92 -19.47
N VAL A 156 2.48 -17.73 -19.71
CA VAL A 156 3.17 -16.92 -18.70
C VAL A 156 2.22 -15.86 -18.16
N THR A 157 2.13 -15.75 -16.84
CA THR A 157 1.30 -14.75 -16.15
C THR A 157 2.14 -13.57 -15.66
N VAL A 158 1.48 -12.48 -15.29
CA VAL A 158 2.15 -11.36 -14.64
C VAL A 158 2.79 -11.75 -13.30
N MET A 159 2.24 -12.77 -12.62
CA MET A 159 2.84 -13.31 -11.40
C MET A 159 4.21 -13.94 -11.69
N ASP A 160 4.36 -14.67 -12.80
CA ASP A 160 5.64 -15.21 -13.21
C ASP A 160 6.66 -14.11 -13.52
N ALA A 161 6.22 -13.03 -14.19
CA ALA A 161 7.06 -11.86 -14.44
C ALA A 161 7.47 -11.15 -13.12
N ALA A 162 6.55 -11.01 -12.17
CA ALA A 162 6.84 -10.44 -10.86
C ALA A 162 7.82 -11.32 -10.08
N LEU A 163 7.65 -12.64 -10.09
CA LEU A 163 8.55 -13.57 -9.42
C LEU A 163 9.95 -13.60 -10.09
N ALA A 164 10.03 -13.48 -11.40
CA ALA A 164 11.31 -13.35 -12.11
C ALA A 164 12.02 -12.05 -11.70
N PHE A 165 11.29 -10.92 -11.64
CA PHE A 165 11.81 -9.65 -11.15
C PHE A 165 12.28 -9.74 -9.69
N LEU A 166 11.53 -10.44 -8.83
CA LEU A 166 11.91 -10.67 -7.43
C LEU A 166 13.17 -11.53 -7.27
N ALA A 167 13.41 -12.45 -8.20
CA ALA A 167 14.56 -13.38 -8.15
C ALA A 167 15.90 -12.70 -8.45
N GLU A 168 15.89 -11.53 -9.04
CA GLU A 168 17.07 -10.73 -9.32
C GLU A 168 17.36 -9.76 -8.17
N ASP A 169 18.65 -9.50 -7.90
CA ASP A 169 19.06 -8.51 -6.91
C ASP A 169 19.08 -7.12 -7.54
N HIS A 170 18.04 -6.35 -7.27
CA HIS A 170 17.89 -4.99 -7.79
C HIS A 170 18.24 -3.90 -6.76
N GLU A 171 18.77 -4.27 -5.59
CA GLU A 171 19.05 -3.32 -4.50
C GLU A 171 17.85 -2.39 -4.18
N LEU A 172 16.64 -2.92 -4.16
CA LEU A 172 15.39 -2.15 -4.02
C LEU A 172 15.04 -1.81 -2.57
N ASN A 173 15.79 -2.31 -1.60
CA ASN A 173 15.47 -2.11 -0.19
C ASN A 173 15.30 -0.63 0.13
N ARG A 174 14.12 -0.28 0.65
CA ARG A 174 13.69 1.09 1.02
C ARG A 174 13.64 2.11 -0.12
N LYS A 175 13.74 1.69 -1.38
CA LYS A 175 13.58 2.55 -2.56
C LYS A 175 12.14 2.47 -3.08
N ALA A 176 11.69 3.49 -3.78
CA ALA A 176 10.46 3.44 -4.55
C ALA A 176 10.74 2.81 -5.92
N VAL A 177 9.77 2.06 -6.45
CA VAL A 177 9.84 1.50 -7.80
C VAL A 177 8.82 2.21 -8.68
N GLU A 178 9.28 2.78 -9.80
CA GLU A 178 8.40 3.40 -10.80
C GLU A 178 8.46 2.55 -12.08
N VAL A 179 7.33 1.92 -12.42
CA VAL A 179 7.25 0.87 -13.45
C VAL A 179 6.59 1.40 -14.72
N TYR A 180 7.26 1.24 -15.83
CA TYR A 180 6.67 1.39 -17.17
C TYR A 180 6.37 0.01 -17.76
N ALA A 181 5.10 -0.30 -17.94
CA ALA A 181 4.62 -1.60 -18.45
C ALA A 181 3.43 -1.36 -19.40
N PRO A 182 3.67 -0.91 -20.63
CA PRO A 182 2.60 -0.51 -21.55
C PRO A 182 1.73 -1.67 -22.01
N SER A 183 2.26 -2.89 -22.04
CA SER A 183 1.53 -4.10 -22.45
C SER A 183 0.63 -4.68 -21.36
N PHE A 184 0.81 -4.27 -20.10
CA PHE A 184 0.03 -4.78 -18.99
C PHE A 184 -1.35 -4.12 -18.93
N ASP A 185 -2.36 -4.92 -18.70
CA ASP A 185 -3.70 -4.44 -18.37
C ASP A 185 -3.78 -3.90 -16.92
N ALA A 186 -4.96 -3.45 -16.49
CA ALA A 186 -5.15 -2.89 -15.16
C ALA A 186 -4.91 -3.91 -14.04
N HIS A 187 -5.31 -5.17 -14.25
CA HIS A 187 -5.12 -6.25 -13.29
C HIS A 187 -3.63 -6.60 -13.18
N GLU A 188 -2.96 -6.79 -14.30
CA GLU A 188 -1.53 -7.10 -14.37
C GLU A 188 -0.68 -6.02 -13.69
N LYS A 189 -1.00 -4.76 -13.90
CA LYS A 189 -0.37 -3.62 -13.22
C LYS A 189 -0.57 -3.68 -11.71
N ALA A 190 -1.78 -3.99 -11.25
CA ALA A 190 -2.08 -4.12 -9.83
C ALA A 190 -1.29 -5.27 -9.17
N VAL A 191 -1.23 -6.43 -9.82
CA VAL A 191 -0.45 -7.59 -9.35
C VAL A 191 1.04 -7.25 -9.27
N PHE A 192 1.61 -6.67 -10.32
CA PHE A 192 3.04 -6.33 -10.35
C PHE A 192 3.40 -5.29 -9.26
N CYS A 193 2.63 -4.21 -9.14
CA CYS A 193 2.83 -3.21 -8.09
C CYS A 193 2.72 -3.83 -6.69
N SER A 194 1.74 -4.69 -6.47
CA SER A 194 1.56 -5.40 -5.19
C SER A 194 2.77 -6.24 -4.82
N MET A 195 3.33 -6.97 -5.79
CA MET A 195 4.48 -7.85 -5.59
C MET A 195 5.80 -7.10 -5.40
N ALA A 196 5.95 -5.91 -5.96
CA ALA A 196 7.19 -5.15 -5.88
C ALA A 196 7.64 -4.87 -4.42
N CYS A 197 6.72 -4.71 -3.47
CA CYS A 197 7.07 -4.54 -2.06
C CYS A 197 7.72 -5.77 -1.42
N ILE A 198 7.56 -6.96 -1.98
CA ILE A 198 8.17 -8.20 -1.47
C ILE A 198 9.70 -8.17 -1.62
N THR A 199 10.25 -7.36 -2.54
CA THR A 199 11.69 -7.13 -2.68
C THR A 199 12.30 -6.30 -1.54
N GLY A 200 11.49 -5.77 -0.62
CA GLY A 200 11.90 -4.75 0.35
C GLY A 200 11.75 -3.32 -0.19
N ALA A 201 11.22 -3.15 -1.39
CA ALA A 201 10.88 -1.84 -1.91
C ALA A 201 9.88 -1.13 -1.00
N PHE A 202 10.07 0.17 -0.84
CA PHE A 202 9.21 1.00 -0.01
C PHE A 202 7.78 1.08 -0.57
N THR A 203 7.68 1.26 -1.88
CA THR A 203 6.42 1.31 -2.64
C THR A 203 6.69 1.04 -4.11
N ALA A 204 5.63 0.81 -4.88
CA ALA A 204 5.69 0.77 -6.35
C ALA A 204 4.59 1.65 -6.93
N SER A 205 4.82 2.20 -8.11
CA SER A 205 3.85 2.99 -8.86
C SER A 205 4.05 2.82 -10.36
N LEU A 206 3.04 3.17 -11.14
CA LEU A 206 3.19 3.21 -12.59
C LEU A 206 3.85 4.50 -13.04
N ALA A 207 4.79 4.38 -13.98
CA ALA A 207 5.28 5.50 -14.75
C ALA A 207 4.22 5.90 -15.79
N LEU A 208 3.93 7.20 -15.87
CA LEU A 208 2.95 7.74 -16.82
C LEU A 208 3.50 7.83 -18.25
N ILE A 209 4.83 7.79 -18.40
CA ILE A 209 5.53 7.92 -19.68
C ILE A 209 6.68 6.91 -19.74
N HIS A 210 7.10 6.55 -20.94
CA HIS A 210 8.33 5.78 -21.14
C HIS A 210 9.50 6.51 -20.49
N ILE A 211 10.23 5.80 -19.63
CA ILE A 211 11.39 6.33 -18.95
C ILE A 211 12.58 6.11 -19.87
N SER A 212 12.93 7.13 -20.67
CA SER A 212 14.20 7.15 -21.40
C SER A 212 15.34 7.26 -20.38
N GLU A 213 16.43 6.54 -20.61
CA GLU A 213 17.63 6.65 -19.78
C GLU A 213 18.02 8.13 -19.59
N PRO A 214 18.48 8.50 -18.38
CA PRO A 214 19.01 9.84 -18.17
C PRO A 214 20.25 9.99 -19.07
N THR A 215 20.19 10.93 -20.00
CA THR A 215 21.33 11.37 -20.81
C THR A 215 22.38 12.06 -19.95
#